data_12ca485b8e941b0157b46f7cd493abee
#
_entry.id   12ca485b8e941b0157b46f7cd493abee
#
_cell.length_a   1.000
_cell.length_b   1.000
_cell.length_c   1.000
_cell.angle_alpha   90.00
_cell.angle_beta   90.00
_cell.angle_gamma   90.00
#
_symmetry.space_group_name_H-M   'P 1'
#
loop_
_entity.id
_entity.type
_entity.pdbx_description
1 polymer ?
#
loop_
_entity_poly.entity_id
_entity_poly.type
_entity_poly.pdbx_seq_one_letter_code
_entity_poly.pdbx_strand_id
1 'polypeptide(L)'
;MRKFLIVTIVSTLIIIVTYFLPSGVWAEFGGLPAHPLIIHGVVVLLPLLAIFLLVGLFWKNLLKKLHLPLIGMLALSVVGVLAAKSSGYSLSAVAGLPRSHAQWGNYLVLLAIALVSSFVLFSYFSFYKKSKFASLGLGVLMATLAVSAIVMTYVVGHSGAASVWKYKYDMGKEQQESS
;
A
#
# COMPACT_ATOMS: atom_id res chain seq x y z
N MET A 1 7.43 -14.12 21.68
CA MET A 1 6.98 -12.82 22.15
C MET A 1 8.03 -11.71 21.90
N ARG A 2 9.26 -11.80 22.43
CA ARG A 2 10.28 -10.74 22.27
C ARG A 2 10.53 -10.33 20.80
N LYS A 3 10.79 -11.30 19.90
CA LYS A 3 11.00 -11.02 18.45
C LYS A 3 9.79 -10.35 17.79
N PHE A 4 8.57 -10.77 18.14
CA PHE A 4 7.34 -10.16 17.65
C PHE A 4 7.22 -8.69 18.05
N LEU A 5 7.44 -8.38 19.34
CA LEU A 5 7.42 -7.00 19.83
C LEU A 5 8.47 -6.14 19.14
N ILE A 6 9.70 -6.63 18.99
CA ILE A 6 10.77 -5.92 18.30
C ILE A 6 10.38 -5.60 16.85
N VAL A 7 9.94 -6.59 16.07
CA VAL A 7 9.55 -6.38 14.68
C VAL A 7 8.37 -5.41 14.58
N THR A 8 7.36 -5.53 15.43
CA THR A 8 6.21 -4.63 15.43
C THR A 8 6.63 -3.19 15.77
N ILE A 9 7.44 -2.99 16.82
CA ILE A 9 7.91 -1.66 17.21
C ILE A 9 8.76 -1.03 16.11
N VAL A 10 9.73 -1.76 15.57
CA VAL A 10 10.60 -1.27 14.49
C VAL A 10 9.77 -0.91 13.25
N SER A 11 8.84 -1.78 12.84
CA SER A 11 7.94 -1.51 11.71
C SER A 11 7.10 -0.26 11.94
N THR A 12 6.53 -0.10 13.13
CA THR A 12 5.73 1.08 13.49
C THR A 12 6.58 2.35 13.47
N LEU A 13 7.79 2.31 14.03
CA LEU A 13 8.70 3.46 14.02
C LEU A 13 9.10 3.87 12.59
N ILE A 14 9.40 2.90 11.72
CA ILE A 14 9.74 3.18 10.31
C ILE A 14 8.55 3.85 9.61
N ILE A 15 7.33 3.37 9.81
CA ILE A 15 6.11 3.98 9.24
C ILE A 15 5.94 5.41 9.73
N ILE A 16 6.07 5.64 11.04
CA ILE A 16 5.94 6.97 11.66
C ILE A 16 7.00 7.92 11.10
N VAL A 17 8.26 7.50 11.07
CA VAL A 17 9.35 8.33 10.51
C VAL A 17 9.06 8.68 9.05
N THR A 18 8.66 7.69 8.23
CA THR A 18 8.33 7.92 6.81
C THR A 18 7.18 8.91 6.64
N TYR A 19 6.16 8.84 7.50
CA TYR A 19 5.02 9.75 7.46
C TYR A 19 5.41 11.22 7.68
N PHE A 20 6.39 11.47 8.54
CA PHE A 20 6.86 12.83 8.86
C PHE A 20 8.03 13.31 7.98
N LEU A 21 8.54 12.49 7.05
CA LEU A 21 9.58 12.93 6.12
C LEU A 21 9.05 14.02 5.19
N PRO A 22 9.86 15.05 4.90
CA PRO A 22 9.52 16.08 3.90
C PRO A 22 9.24 15.45 2.53
N SER A 23 8.26 16.00 1.80
CA SER A 23 7.89 15.49 0.46
C SER A 23 9.05 15.49 -0.53
N GLY A 24 9.97 16.46 -0.41
CA GLY A 24 11.14 16.55 -1.29
C GLY A 24 12.11 15.36 -1.22
N VAL A 25 12.12 14.59 -0.12
CA VAL A 25 12.97 13.38 0.02
C VAL A 25 12.64 12.33 -1.07
N TRP A 26 11.39 12.30 -1.51
CA TRP A 26 10.89 11.35 -2.50
C TRP A 26 10.60 12.00 -3.87
N ALA A 27 11.12 13.21 -4.14
CA ALA A 27 10.81 13.94 -5.36
C ALA A 27 11.41 13.27 -6.60
N GLU A 28 12.69 12.96 -6.53
CA GLU A 28 13.49 12.48 -7.67
C GLU A 28 14.38 11.31 -7.29
N PHE A 29 14.66 10.46 -8.28
CA PHE A 29 15.63 9.40 -8.19
C PHE A 29 16.41 9.33 -9.50
N GLY A 30 17.74 9.53 -9.42
CA GLY A 30 18.60 9.53 -10.61
C GLY A 30 18.24 10.58 -11.66
N GLY A 31 17.75 11.76 -11.25
CA GLY A 31 17.35 12.85 -12.14
C GLY A 31 15.96 12.65 -12.79
N LEU A 32 15.20 11.63 -12.38
CA LEU A 32 13.86 11.37 -12.86
C LEU A 32 12.85 11.48 -11.73
N PRO A 33 11.59 11.89 -12.01
CA PRO A 33 10.53 11.88 -11.03
C PRO A 33 10.38 10.49 -10.39
N ALA A 34 10.50 10.42 -9.06
CA ALA A 34 10.48 9.13 -8.34
C ALA A 34 9.10 8.48 -8.30
N HIS A 35 8.02 9.27 -8.42
CA HIS A 35 6.65 8.80 -8.30
C HIS A 35 6.30 7.60 -9.22
N PRO A 36 6.56 7.63 -10.55
CA PRO A 36 6.29 6.48 -11.41
C PRO A 36 7.06 5.22 -11.00
N LEU A 37 8.31 5.38 -10.56
CA LEU A 37 9.14 4.25 -10.13
C LEU A 37 8.62 3.60 -8.85
N ILE A 38 8.28 4.41 -7.85
CA ILE A 38 7.76 3.94 -6.55
C ILE A 38 6.41 3.24 -6.72
N ILE A 39 5.51 3.79 -7.56
CA ILE A 39 4.20 3.19 -7.82
C ILE A 39 4.33 1.77 -8.33
N HIS A 40 5.26 1.45 -9.22
CA HIS A 40 5.42 0.09 -9.73
C HIS A 40 5.69 -0.93 -8.61
N GLY A 41 6.49 -0.54 -7.61
CA GLY A 41 6.70 -1.38 -6.41
C GLY A 41 5.40 -1.54 -5.58
N VAL A 42 4.65 -0.46 -5.40
CA VAL A 42 3.42 -0.48 -4.58
C VAL A 42 2.32 -1.31 -5.22
N VAL A 43 2.06 -1.13 -6.53
CA VAL A 43 0.97 -1.85 -7.23
C VAL A 43 1.22 -3.36 -7.36
N VAL A 44 2.45 -3.80 -7.14
CA VAL A 44 2.80 -5.22 -7.10
C VAL A 44 2.82 -5.74 -5.67
N LEU A 45 3.57 -5.09 -4.77
CA LEU A 45 3.84 -5.60 -3.43
C LEU A 45 2.58 -5.66 -2.56
N LEU A 46 1.79 -4.58 -2.53
CA LEU A 46 0.62 -4.52 -1.65
C LEU A 46 -0.46 -5.55 -2.01
N PRO A 47 -0.91 -5.68 -3.29
CA PRO A 47 -1.86 -6.72 -3.66
C PRO A 47 -1.33 -8.14 -3.46
N LEU A 48 -0.05 -8.39 -3.77
CA LEU A 48 0.57 -9.70 -3.57
C LEU A 48 0.54 -10.11 -2.10
N LEU A 49 0.89 -9.20 -1.18
CA LEU A 49 0.80 -9.44 0.25
C LEU A 49 -0.65 -9.63 0.71
N ALA A 50 -1.58 -8.84 0.20
CA ALA A 50 -3.01 -8.99 0.50
C ALA A 50 -3.53 -10.38 0.08
N ILE A 51 -3.20 -10.84 -1.13
CA ILE A 51 -3.53 -12.19 -1.60
C ILE A 51 -2.89 -13.25 -0.70
N PHE A 52 -1.61 -13.07 -0.33
CA PHE A 52 -0.92 -13.99 0.55
C PHE A 52 -1.59 -14.09 1.93
N LEU A 53 -2.07 -12.98 2.48
CA LEU A 53 -2.82 -13.00 3.75
C LEU A 53 -4.15 -13.74 3.61
N LEU A 54 -4.91 -13.51 2.52
CA LEU A 54 -6.16 -14.21 2.24
C LEU A 54 -5.96 -15.73 2.15
N VAL A 55 -5.00 -16.16 1.34
CA VAL A 55 -4.64 -17.58 1.20
C VAL A 55 -4.14 -18.15 2.53
N GLY A 56 -3.33 -17.39 3.25
CA GLY A 56 -2.76 -17.78 4.54
C GLY A 56 -3.80 -18.00 5.65
N LEU A 57 -5.00 -17.40 5.56
CA LEU A 57 -6.10 -17.69 6.50
C LEU A 57 -6.52 -19.17 6.45
N PHE A 58 -6.41 -19.81 5.31
CA PHE A 58 -6.67 -21.25 5.16
C PHE A 58 -5.47 -22.11 5.64
N TRP A 59 -4.26 -21.54 5.64
CA TRP A 59 -3.03 -22.22 6.07
C TRP A 59 -2.39 -21.54 7.28
N LYS A 60 -3.10 -21.56 8.42
CA LYS A 60 -2.69 -20.87 9.67
C LYS A 60 -1.28 -21.25 10.13
N ASN A 61 -0.81 -22.48 9.87
CA ASN A 61 0.55 -22.89 10.22
C ASN A 61 1.61 -22.15 9.38
N LEU A 62 1.33 -21.87 8.12
CA LEU A 62 2.18 -21.06 7.24
C LEU A 62 2.23 -19.63 7.73
N LEU A 63 1.05 -19.01 7.98
CA LEU A 63 0.98 -17.66 8.56
C LEU A 63 1.74 -17.57 9.88
N LYS A 64 1.61 -18.58 10.75
CA LYS A 64 2.33 -18.63 12.03
C LYS A 64 3.85 -18.67 11.84
N LYS A 65 4.35 -19.38 10.83
CA LYS A 65 5.80 -19.42 10.52
C LYS A 65 6.31 -18.10 9.94
N LEU A 66 5.50 -17.46 9.10
CA LEU A 66 5.90 -16.30 8.32
C LEU A 66 5.40 -14.95 8.89
N HIS A 67 4.70 -14.93 10.04
CA HIS A 67 4.10 -13.69 10.56
C HIS A 67 5.10 -12.55 10.77
N LEU A 68 6.33 -12.84 11.24
CA LEU A 68 7.34 -11.81 11.45
C LEU A 68 7.82 -11.18 10.13
N PRO A 69 8.30 -11.94 9.12
CA PRO A 69 8.67 -11.34 7.84
C PRO A 69 7.47 -10.67 7.14
N LEU A 70 6.26 -11.20 7.27
CA LEU A 70 5.07 -10.57 6.70
C LEU A 70 4.74 -9.22 7.34
N ILE A 71 4.91 -9.05 8.65
CA ILE A 71 4.78 -7.74 9.30
C ILE A 71 5.78 -6.75 8.69
N GLY A 72 7.05 -7.16 8.53
CA GLY A 72 8.08 -6.33 7.90
C GLY A 72 7.76 -5.96 6.45
N MET A 73 7.29 -6.91 5.65
CA MET A 73 6.93 -6.66 4.25
C MET A 73 5.68 -5.79 4.10
N LEU A 74 4.67 -5.98 4.97
CA LEU A 74 3.51 -5.10 5.02
C LEU A 74 3.90 -3.68 5.44
N ALA A 75 4.79 -3.53 6.43
CA ALA A 75 5.32 -2.24 6.82
C ALA A 75 6.08 -1.57 5.65
N LEU A 76 6.89 -2.33 4.90
CA LEU A 76 7.57 -1.85 3.70
C LEU A 76 6.57 -1.40 2.62
N SER A 77 5.45 -2.12 2.45
CA SER A 77 4.40 -1.68 1.51
C SER A 77 3.74 -0.37 1.97
N VAL A 78 3.52 -0.17 3.29
CA VAL A 78 3.03 1.12 3.83
C VAL A 78 4.02 2.24 3.56
N VAL A 79 5.32 2.00 3.78
CA VAL A 79 6.39 2.96 3.43
C VAL A 79 6.34 3.32 1.95
N GLY A 80 6.18 2.31 1.07
CA GLY A 80 6.04 2.53 -0.36
C GLY A 80 4.82 3.39 -0.72
N VAL A 81 3.65 3.14 -0.10
CA VAL A 81 2.44 3.95 -0.33
C VAL A 81 2.62 5.39 0.17
N LEU A 82 3.27 5.60 1.32
CA LEU A 82 3.60 6.93 1.85
C LEU A 82 4.58 7.65 0.94
N ALA A 83 5.62 6.99 0.48
CA ALA A 83 6.59 7.53 -0.46
C ALA A 83 5.94 7.87 -1.81
N ALA A 84 5.05 7.01 -2.33
CA ALA A 84 4.27 7.28 -3.55
C ALA A 84 3.38 8.51 -3.39
N LYS A 85 2.68 8.66 -2.26
CA LYS A 85 1.90 9.85 -1.96
C LYS A 85 2.78 11.11 -1.93
N SER A 86 3.87 11.07 -1.20
CA SER A 86 4.81 12.17 -1.04
C SER A 86 5.44 12.59 -2.37
N SER A 87 5.95 11.65 -3.16
CA SER A 87 6.50 11.89 -4.49
C SER A 87 5.46 12.40 -5.50
N GLY A 88 4.19 11.95 -5.36
CA GLY A 88 3.07 12.45 -6.15
C GLY A 88 2.78 13.93 -5.89
N TYR A 89 2.83 14.36 -4.64
CA TYR A 89 2.72 15.78 -4.31
C TYR A 89 3.87 16.61 -4.88
N SER A 90 5.11 16.11 -4.82
CA SER A 90 6.26 16.80 -5.43
C SER A 90 6.11 16.90 -6.96
N LEU A 91 5.68 15.83 -7.62
CA LEU A 91 5.42 15.83 -9.06
C LEU A 91 4.27 16.77 -9.45
N SER A 92 3.29 16.96 -8.59
CA SER A 92 2.14 17.80 -8.87
C SER A 92 2.47 19.29 -9.07
N ALA A 93 3.59 19.75 -8.56
CA ALA A 93 4.08 21.12 -8.78
C ALA A 93 4.41 21.38 -10.26
N VAL A 94 4.78 20.33 -11.01
CA VAL A 94 5.15 20.41 -12.44
C VAL A 94 4.04 19.89 -13.34
N ALA A 95 3.41 18.76 -12.98
CA ALA A 95 2.46 18.04 -13.82
C ALA A 95 0.98 18.32 -13.50
N GLY A 96 0.71 19.12 -12.44
CA GLY A 96 -0.65 19.28 -11.91
C GLY A 96 -1.07 18.10 -11.02
N LEU A 97 -2.09 18.33 -10.18
CA LEU A 97 -2.62 17.32 -9.26
C LEU A 97 -4.03 16.90 -9.69
N PRO A 98 -4.22 15.70 -10.23
CA PRO A 98 -5.54 15.15 -10.46
C PRO A 98 -6.24 14.89 -9.10
N ARG A 99 -7.27 15.69 -8.76
CA ARG A 99 -7.91 15.66 -7.43
C ARG A 99 -8.43 14.28 -7.05
N SER A 100 -9.07 13.56 -7.97
CA SER A 100 -9.60 12.22 -7.74
C SER A 100 -8.49 11.21 -7.44
N HIS A 101 -7.39 11.23 -8.22
CA HIS A 101 -6.24 10.36 -7.98
C HIS A 101 -5.60 10.59 -6.62
N ALA A 102 -5.40 11.86 -6.23
CA ALA A 102 -4.85 12.22 -4.91
C ALA A 102 -5.75 11.75 -3.76
N GLN A 103 -7.07 11.88 -3.92
CA GLN A 103 -8.05 11.42 -2.93
C GLN A 103 -8.00 9.89 -2.75
N TRP A 104 -8.01 9.13 -3.84
CA TRP A 104 -7.88 7.67 -3.79
C TRP A 104 -6.54 7.24 -3.20
N GLY A 105 -5.45 7.94 -3.51
CA GLY A 105 -4.14 7.71 -2.89
C GLY A 105 -4.16 7.88 -1.37
N ASN A 106 -4.87 8.90 -0.84
CA ASN A 106 -5.03 9.09 0.60
C ASN A 106 -5.78 7.92 1.26
N TYR A 107 -6.84 7.43 0.62
CA TYR A 107 -7.57 6.26 1.14
C TYR A 107 -6.71 4.99 1.10
N LEU A 108 -5.86 4.81 0.09
CA LEU A 108 -4.95 3.68 0.02
C LEU A 108 -3.94 3.69 1.17
N VAL A 109 -3.43 4.87 1.59
CA VAL A 109 -2.56 5.00 2.77
C VAL A 109 -3.27 4.49 4.03
N LEU A 110 -4.48 4.98 4.29
CA LEU A 110 -5.25 4.57 5.47
C LEU A 110 -5.53 3.06 5.46
N LEU A 111 -5.88 2.53 4.30
CA LEU A 111 -6.18 1.12 4.11
C LEU A 111 -4.95 0.23 4.33
N ALA A 112 -3.78 0.63 3.82
CA ALA A 112 -2.53 -0.10 4.02
C ALA A 112 -2.11 -0.12 5.50
N ILE A 113 -2.26 1.00 6.21
CA ILE A 113 -2.01 1.08 7.66
C ILE A 113 -3.00 0.18 8.42
N ALA A 114 -4.29 0.22 8.08
CA ALA A 114 -5.30 -0.62 8.70
C ALA A 114 -5.03 -2.11 8.48
N LEU A 115 -4.57 -2.49 7.26
CA LEU A 115 -4.24 -3.87 6.92
C LEU A 115 -3.07 -4.40 7.75
N VAL A 116 -1.95 -3.66 7.84
CA VAL A 116 -0.81 -4.09 8.67
C VAL A 116 -1.20 -4.16 10.15
N SER A 117 -1.96 -3.19 10.65
CA SER A 117 -2.44 -3.17 12.04
C SER A 117 -3.33 -4.36 12.36
N SER A 118 -4.28 -4.67 11.47
CA SER A 118 -5.17 -5.84 11.62
C SER A 118 -4.39 -7.16 11.61
N PHE A 119 -3.37 -7.29 10.77
CA PHE A 119 -2.52 -8.48 10.73
C PHE A 119 -1.65 -8.62 12.00
N VAL A 120 -1.11 -7.53 12.52
CA VAL A 120 -0.38 -7.53 13.81
C VAL A 120 -1.30 -8.00 14.94
N LEU A 121 -2.49 -7.44 15.04
CA LEU A 121 -3.48 -7.84 16.06
C LEU A 121 -3.92 -9.30 15.86
N PHE A 122 -4.23 -9.71 14.63
CA PHE A 122 -4.53 -11.10 14.31
C PHE A 122 -3.42 -12.05 14.74
N SER A 123 -2.17 -11.72 14.43
CA SER A 123 -0.99 -12.52 14.81
C SER A 123 -0.85 -12.64 16.33
N TYR A 124 -1.06 -11.52 17.05
CA TYR A 124 -1.01 -11.52 18.51
C TYR A 124 -2.08 -12.42 19.14
N PHE A 125 -3.34 -12.24 18.75
CA PHE A 125 -4.44 -12.99 19.34
C PHE A 125 -4.46 -14.46 18.87
N SER A 126 -4.06 -14.76 17.64
CA SER A 126 -4.03 -16.12 17.11
C SER A 126 -2.85 -16.95 17.62
N PHE A 127 -1.65 -16.36 17.67
CA PHE A 127 -0.43 -17.14 17.89
C PHE A 127 0.12 -17.05 19.29
N TYR A 128 -0.18 -15.94 20.02
CA TYR A 128 0.35 -15.70 21.37
C TYR A 128 -0.73 -15.79 22.44
N LYS A 129 -1.87 -15.13 22.30
CA LYS A 129 -3.00 -15.20 23.26
C LYS A 129 -3.90 -16.40 23.01
N LYS A 130 -3.91 -16.97 21.80
CA LYS A 130 -4.73 -18.13 21.41
C LYS A 130 -6.23 -17.93 21.66
N SER A 131 -6.73 -16.73 21.49
CA SER A 131 -8.15 -16.39 21.61
C SER A 131 -8.89 -16.71 20.30
N LYS A 132 -9.71 -17.74 20.30
CA LYS A 132 -10.48 -18.16 19.11
C LYS A 132 -11.42 -17.07 18.61
N PHE A 133 -12.14 -16.42 19.51
CA PHE A 133 -13.12 -15.39 19.15
C PHE A 133 -12.45 -14.16 18.54
N ALA A 134 -11.43 -13.60 19.21
CA ALA A 134 -10.68 -12.44 18.69
C ALA A 134 -9.98 -12.78 17.37
N SER A 135 -9.41 -13.99 17.24
CA SER A 135 -8.77 -14.43 16.00
C SER A 135 -9.75 -14.52 14.82
N LEU A 136 -10.98 -14.96 15.07
CA LEU A 136 -12.01 -15.03 14.03
C LEU A 136 -12.40 -13.62 13.56
N GLY A 137 -12.76 -12.74 14.49
CA GLY A 137 -13.16 -11.37 14.16
C GLY A 137 -12.06 -10.59 13.44
N LEU A 138 -10.80 -10.67 13.94
CA LEU A 138 -9.65 -10.05 13.31
C LEU A 138 -9.30 -10.68 11.97
N GLY A 139 -9.51 -11.99 11.80
CA GLY A 139 -9.35 -12.67 10.52
C GLY A 139 -10.32 -12.17 9.46
N VAL A 140 -11.59 -11.98 9.83
CA VAL A 140 -12.62 -11.40 8.95
C VAL A 140 -12.26 -9.96 8.59
N LEU A 141 -11.92 -9.13 9.59
CA LEU A 141 -11.50 -7.75 9.36
C LEU A 141 -10.29 -7.68 8.40
N MET A 142 -9.26 -8.50 8.65
CA MET A 142 -8.07 -8.58 7.80
C MET A 142 -8.43 -9.00 6.37
N ALA A 143 -9.32 -9.99 6.20
CA ALA A 143 -9.77 -10.42 4.88
C ALA A 143 -10.48 -9.29 4.12
N THR A 144 -11.40 -8.58 4.78
CA THR A 144 -12.10 -7.42 4.20
C THR A 144 -11.11 -6.34 3.78
N LEU A 145 -10.16 -5.97 4.66
CA LEU A 145 -9.13 -4.98 4.36
C LEU A 145 -8.21 -5.42 3.23
N ALA A 146 -7.86 -6.71 3.15
CA ALA A 146 -7.03 -7.25 2.07
C ALA A 146 -7.72 -7.16 0.71
N VAL A 147 -8.98 -7.56 0.62
CA VAL A 147 -9.78 -7.41 -0.61
C VAL A 147 -9.90 -5.93 -0.99
N SER A 148 -10.21 -5.06 -0.01
CA SER A 148 -10.30 -3.61 -0.25
C SER A 148 -8.97 -3.03 -0.72
N ALA A 149 -7.82 -3.49 -0.20
CA ALA A 149 -6.50 -3.05 -0.63
C ALA A 149 -6.21 -3.43 -2.09
N ILE A 150 -6.60 -4.63 -2.53
CA ILE A 150 -6.47 -5.06 -3.94
C ILE A 150 -7.29 -4.14 -4.85
N VAL A 151 -8.58 -3.96 -4.52
CA VAL A 151 -9.48 -3.11 -5.32
C VAL A 151 -9.00 -1.65 -5.35
N MET A 152 -8.61 -1.11 -4.20
CA MET A 152 -8.16 0.28 -4.11
C MET A 152 -6.85 0.49 -4.86
N THR A 153 -5.92 -0.47 -4.84
CA THR A 153 -4.69 -0.40 -5.63
C THR A 153 -5.00 -0.32 -7.13
N TYR A 154 -5.96 -1.10 -7.61
CA TYR A 154 -6.44 -1.02 -8.99
C TYR A 154 -7.03 0.37 -9.31
N VAL A 155 -7.91 0.89 -8.46
CA VAL A 155 -8.56 2.21 -8.64
C VAL A 155 -7.52 3.33 -8.70
N VAL A 156 -6.55 3.33 -7.77
CA VAL A 156 -5.47 4.32 -7.73
C VAL A 156 -4.59 4.20 -8.98
N GLY A 157 -4.18 2.99 -9.35
CA GLY A 157 -3.37 2.75 -10.55
C GLY A 157 -4.08 3.21 -11.83
N HIS A 158 -5.35 2.83 -11.99
CA HIS A 158 -6.16 3.21 -13.15
C HIS A 158 -6.38 4.73 -13.22
N SER A 159 -6.72 5.38 -12.12
CA SER A 159 -6.93 6.85 -12.09
C SER A 159 -5.65 7.62 -12.40
N GLY A 160 -4.49 7.12 -11.94
CA GLY A 160 -3.19 7.70 -12.28
C GLY A 160 -2.85 7.55 -13.77
N ALA A 161 -3.02 6.36 -14.33
CA ALA A 161 -2.81 6.12 -15.76
C ALA A 161 -3.76 6.97 -16.61
N ALA A 162 -5.04 7.03 -16.26
CA ALA A 162 -6.03 7.84 -16.98
C ALA A 162 -5.68 9.33 -16.99
N SER A 163 -5.13 9.87 -15.89
CA SER A 163 -4.73 11.28 -15.81
C SER A 163 -3.59 11.65 -16.76
N VAL A 164 -2.76 10.70 -17.15
CA VAL A 164 -1.61 10.92 -18.07
C VAL A 164 -1.98 10.62 -19.52
N TRP A 165 -2.69 9.49 -19.76
CA TRP A 165 -2.84 8.94 -21.08
C TRP A 165 -4.13 9.38 -21.79
N LYS A 166 -5.22 9.66 -21.06
CA LYS A 166 -6.51 9.98 -21.67
C LYS A 166 -6.40 11.19 -22.58
N TYR A 167 -5.83 12.28 -22.12
CA TYR A 167 -5.65 13.50 -22.91
C TYR A 167 -4.80 13.27 -24.18
N LYS A 168 -3.68 12.55 -24.05
CA LYS A 168 -2.80 12.24 -25.18
C LYS A 168 -3.49 11.35 -26.23
N TYR A 169 -4.29 10.40 -25.75
CA TYR A 169 -5.03 9.49 -26.63
C TYR A 169 -6.14 10.20 -27.41
N ASP A 170 -6.88 11.07 -26.72
CA ASP A 170 -7.96 11.86 -27.35
C ASP A 170 -7.40 12.82 -28.41
N MET A 171 -6.32 13.54 -28.12
CA MET A 171 -5.63 14.39 -29.11
C MET A 171 -5.10 13.61 -30.32
N GLY A 172 -4.56 12.41 -30.11
CA GLY A 172 -4.09 11.56 -31.20
C GLY A 172 -5.23 11.12 -32.14
N LYS A 173 -6.43 10.86 -31.59
CA LYS A 173 -7.61 10.54 -32.39
C LYS A 173 -8.09 11.73 -33.24
N GLU A 174 -8.20 12.91 -32.62
CA GLU A 174 -8.63 14.13 -33.34
C GLU A 174 -7.69 14.45 -34.49
N GLN A 175 -6.38 14.23 -34.36
CA GLN A 175 -5.41 14.41 -35.44
C GLN A 175 -5.59 13.39 -36.60
N GLN A 176 -5.95 12.14 -36.25
CA GLN A 176 -6.20 11.10 -37.28
C GLN A 176 -7.52 11.32 -38.03
N GLU A 177 -8.55 11.87 -37.38
CA GLU A 177 -9.85 12.15 -37.99
C GLU A 177 -9.81 13.41 -38.88
N SER A 178 -8.80 14.30 -38.68
CA SER A 178 -8.60 15.53 -39.44
C SER A 178 -7.67 15.38 -40.66
N SER A 179 -7.00 14.23 -40.83
CA SER A 179 -6.10 13.90 -41.95
C SER A 179 -6.79 13.07 -43.02
#